data_a6085be1f3b613277f4cbe5fffca2452
#
_entry.id   a6085be1f3b613277f4cbe5fffca2452
#
_cell.length_a   1.000
_cell.length_b   1.000
_cell.length_c   1.000
_cell.angle_alpha   90.00
_cell.angle_beta   90.00
_cell.angle_gamma   90.00
#
_symmetry.space_group_name_H-M   'P 1'
#
loop_
_entity.id
_entity.type
_entity.pdbx_description
1 polymer ?
#
loop_
_entity_poly.entity_id
_entity_poly.type
_entity_poly.pdbx_seq_one_letter_code
_entity_poly.pdbx_strand_id
1 'polypeptide(L)'
;MDPMTRRRALGLMGAGLALAGCNEIPDQATEAWTAAAGPWTDPRLGMLSQAILAPNPHNRQPWRVDLREADAVTLYCDTGRLLPETDPFGRQILIGLGAFTELAVIGAGRVGLQAEVVPFPAGPFPADRIDGRPVARIALRPGGQADPLAQAIARRRSTKTPFGSEALDHAHAARLIAATASPGTRLAWTSDPGLTADLRAIGRDAFVIEIETPRTYRESVDLMRIGSAEIAANPDGIPLHGPLMWWLTRLGLLDRRSVADPTSAAFSAGRDQYTAMIAATPSFAWLVTPGNDRLAQFAAGRAYARLDLTAAAAGVAIHPISQVLQEYPEMADLQARFNRRLGLAGDERVQMLVRLGYAKMPGPSPRWPVATTIRT
;
A
#
# COMPACT_ATOMS: atom_id res chain seq x y z
N MET A 1 -23.51 -16.78 45.13
CA MET A 1 -23.34 -16.18 43.76
C MET A 1 -24.63 -16.44 43.01
N ASP A 2 -25.34 -15.36 42.72
CA ASP A 2 -26.69 -15.32 42.16
C ASP A 2 -26.71 -15.94 40.74
N PRO A 3 -27.62 -16.90 40.46
CA PRO A 3 -27.75 -17.52 39.12
C PRO A 3 -28.12 -16.52 37.99
N MET A 4 -28.64 -15.37 38.35
CA MET A 4 -28.92 -14.29 37.37
C MET A 4 -27.67 -13.68 36.78
N THR A 5 -26.54 -13.69 37.49
CA THR A 5 -25.26 -13.09 37.02
C THR A 5 -24.58 -13.98 35.98
N ARG A 6 -24.69 -15.32 36.07
CA ARG A 6 -24.11 -16.25 35.07
C ARG A 6 -24.81 -16.19 33.71
N ARG A 7 -26.16 -16.08 33.70
CA ARG A 7 -26.95 -15.97 32.46
C ARG A 7 -26.69 -14.62 31.75
N ARG A 8 -26.54 -13.52 32.51
CA ARG A 8 -26.14 -12.21 31.93
C ARG A 8 -24.71 -12.20 31.40
N ALA A 9 -23.76 -12.83 32.09
CA ALA A 9 -22.39 -12.94 31.62
C ALA A 9 -22.28 -13.83 30.35
N LEU A 10 -23.03 -14.94 30.28
CA LEU A 10 -23.10 -15.78 29.08
C LEU A 10 -23.83 -15.09 27.92
N GLY A 11 -24.87 -14.30 28.21
CA GLY A 11 -25.54 -13.48 27.21
C GLY A 11 -24.65 -12.37 26.64
N LEU A 12 -23.84 -11.74 27.49
CA LEU A 12 -22.86 -10.72 27.08
C LEU A 12 -21.66 -11.32 26.33
N MET A 13 -21.20 -12.53 26.72
CA MET A 13 -20.17 -13.26 25.96
C MET A 13 -20.70 -13.79 24.62
N GLY A 14 -21.93 -14.29 24.56
CA GLY A 14 -22.59 -14.70 23.33
C GLY A 14 -22.85 -13.54 22.36
N ALA A 15 -23.26 -12.38 22.89
CA ALA A 15 -23.38 -11.16 22.11
C ALA A 15 -22.01 -10.63 21.63
N GLY A 16 -20.96 -10.72 22.45
CA GLY A 16 -19.60 -10.35 22.08
C GLY A 16 -19.01 -11.21 20.97
N LEU A 17 -19.29 -12.53 20.99
CA LEU A 17 -18.86 -13.46 19.94
C LEU A 17 -19.67 -13.29 18.64
N ALA A 18 -20.98 -13.03 18.74
CA ALA A 18 -21.81 -12.69 17.56
C ALA A 18 -21.42 -11.36 16.91
N LEU A 19 -20.88 -10.42 17.70
CA LEU A 19 -20.42 -9.12 17.23
C LEU A 19 -19.02 -9.16 16.60
N ALA A 20 -18.18 -10.15 16.95
CA ALA A 20 -16.84 -10.33 16.36
C ALA A 20 -16.90 -10.70 14.88
N GLY A 21 -17.95 -11.39 14.40
CA GLY A 21 -18.17 -11.71 13.01
C GLY A 21 -18.90 -10.64 12.20
N CYS A 22 -19.36 -9.57 12.84
CA CYS A 22 -20.09 -8.51 12.14
C CYS A 22 -19.13 -7.49 11.54
N ASN A 23 -19.17 -7.35 10.22
CA ASN A 23 -18.40 -6.37 9.47
C ASN A 23 -16.87 -6.61 9.40
N GLU A 24 -16.44 -7.86 9.45
CA GLU A 24 -15.09 -8.25 9.03
C GLU A 24 -14.93 -8.13 7.51
N ILE A 25 -13.70 -8.10 7.04
CA ILE A 25 -13.44 -8.19 5.60
C ILE A 25 -13.91 -9.57 5.14
N PRO A 26 -14.83 -9.67 4.16
CA PRO A 26 -15.33 -10.96 3.69
C PRO A 26 -14.21 -11.85 3.13
N ASP A 27 -14.25 -13.15 3.39
CA ASP A 27 -13.24 -14.11 2.94
C ASP A 27 -13.03 -14.03 1.42
N GLN A 28 -14.11 -13.92 0.64
CA GLN A 28 -14.03 -13.76 -0.82
C GLN A 28 -13.23 -12.54 -1.27
N ALA A 29 -13.21 -11.46 -0.47
CA ALA A 29 -12.44 -10.26 -0.79
C ALA A 29 -10.94 -10.41 -0.48
N THR A 30 -10.56 -11.45 0.26
CA THR A 30 -9.17 -11.77 0.63
C THR A 30 -8.68 -13.10 0.07
N GLU A 31 -9.51 -13.81 -0.68
CA GLU A 31 -9.19 -15.13 -1.26
C GLU A 31 -7.90 -15.09 -2.11
N ALA A 32 -7.62 -13.98 -2.79
CA ALA A 32 -6.39 -13.81 -3.57
C ALA A 32 -5.10 -14.09 -2.77
N TRP A 33 -5.10 -13.88 -1.45
CA TRP A 33 -3.93 -14.14 -0.59
C TRP A 33 -3.69 -15.64 -0.35
N THR A 34 -4.73 -16.46 -0.29
CA THR A 34 -4.65 -17.92 -0.16
C THR A 34 -4.50 -18.57 -1.54
N ALA A 35 -5.23 -18.08 -2.54
CA ALA A 35 -5.15 -18.57 -3.92
C ALA A 35 -3.75 -18.38 -4.53
N ALA A 36 -2.95 -17.43 -4.03
CA ALA A 36 -1.57 -17.24 -4.45
C ALA A 36 -0.66 -18.47 -4.23
N ALA A 37 -1.07 -19.43 -3.38
CA ALA A 37 -0.35 -20.69 -3.18
C ALA A 37 -0.50 -21.69 -4.35
N GLY A 38 -1.50 -21.55 -5.20
CA GLY A 38 -1.82 -22.47 -6.31
C GLY A 38 -2.68 -23.66 -5.87
N PRO A 39 -2.79 -24.69 -6.69
CA PRO A 39 -2.02 -24.96 -7.93
C PRO A 39 -2.48 -24.15 -9.15
N TRP A 40 -1.58 -23.90 -10.07
CA TRP A 40 -1.82 -23.19 -11.34
C TRP A 40 -1.42 -24.03 -12.53
N THR A 41 -2.30 -24.17 -13.51
CA THR A 41 -2.01 -24.89 -14.78
C THR A 41 -1.11 -24.07 -15.71
N ASP A 42 -1.30 -22.75 -15.74
CA ASP A 42 -0.41 -21.81 -16.43
C ASP A 42 0.52 -21.17 -15.38
N PRO A 43 1.84 -21.36 -15.46
CA PRO A 43 2.79 -20.81 -14.50
C PRO A 43 2.77 -19.27 -14.47
N ARG A 44 2.35 -18.61 -15.57
CA ARG A 44 2.17 -17.14 -15.60
C ARG A 44 1.06 -16.68 -14.65
N LEU A 45 -0.03 -17.46 -14.50
CA LEU A 45 -1.06 -17.18 -13.52
C LEU A 45 -0.54 -17.35 -12.08
N GLY A 46 0.32 -18.36 -11.85
CA GLY A 46 1.00 -18.52 -10.56
C GLY A 46 1.91 -17.34 -10.22
N MET A 47 2.67 -16.83 -11.18
CA MET A 47 3.46 -15.61 -11.05
C MET A 47 2.57 -14.39 -10.74
N LEU A 48 1.50 -14.19 -11.51
CA LEU A 48 0.59 -13.06 -11.39
C LEU A 48 -0.22 -13.08 -10.10
N SER A 49 -0.55 -14.26 -9.58
CA SER A 49 -1.21 -14.41 -8.27
C SER A 49 -0.38 -13.85 -7.11
N GLN A 50 0.96 -13.85 -7.24
CA GLN A 50 1.85 -13.15 -6.30
C GLN A 50 1.87 -11.65 -6.58
N ALA A 51 1.91 -11.25 -7.85
CA ALA A 51 2.03 -9.86 -8.27
C ALA A 51 0.83 -8.99 -7.84
N ILE A 52 -0.41 -9.52 -7.91
CA ILE A 52 -1.62 -8.78 -7.48
C ILE A 52 -1.65 -8.45 -5.98
N LEU A 53 -0.76 -9.04 -5.18
CA LEU A 53 -0.62 -8.73 -3.75
C LEU A 53 0.28 -7.50 -3.50
N ALA A 54 0.77 -6.85 -4.55
CA ALA A 54 1.64 -5.68 -4.45
C ALA A 54 0.99 -4.52 -3.67
N PRO A 55 1.81 -3.76 -2.91
CA PRO A 55 1.35 -2.50 -2.32
C PRO A 55 1.11 -1.47 -3.44
N ASN A 56 0.05 -0.69 -3.28
CA ASN A 56 -0.32 0.33 -4.25
C ASN A 56 -1.16 1.43 -3.59
N PRO A 57 -1.18 2.67 -4.15
CA PRO A 57 -1.89 3.78 -3.53
C PRO A 57 -3.38 3.51 -3.48
N HIS A 58 -3.99 3.84 -2.34
CA HIS A 58 -5.43 3.68 -2.04
C HIS A 58 -5.99 2.27 -2.38
N ASN A 59 -5.14 1.25 -2.46
CA ASN A 59 -5.51 -0.10 -2.91
C ASN A 59 -6.26 -0.11 -4.27
N ARG A 60 -5.87 0.79 -5.18
CA ARG A 60 -6.51 0.94 -6.50
C ARG A 60 -6.31 -0.25 -7.42
N GLN A 61 -5.22 -1.02 -7.23
CA GLN A 61 -4.90 -2.19 -8.05
C GLN A 61 -4.92 -1.86 -9.56
N PRO A 62 -4.13 -0.88 -10.00
CA PRO A 62 -4.25 -0.26 -11.31
C PRO A 62 -3.52 -1.06 -12.42
N TRP A 63 -3.58 -2.38 -12.37
CA TRP A 63 -2.85 -3.26 -13.27
C TRP A 63 -3.78 -4.04 -14.18
N ARG A 64 -3.39 -4.10 -15.46
CA ARG A 64 -3.97 -4.94 -16.49
C ARG A 64 -2.82 -5.69 -17.18
N VAL A 65 -3.01 -6.98 -17.43
CA VAL A 65 -1.97 -7.82 -18.04
C VAL A 65 -2.47 -8.45 -19.33
N ASP A 66 -1.57 -8.52 -20.29
CA ASP A 66 -1.78 -9.18 -21.58
C ASP A 66 -0.95 -10.48 -21.60
N LEU A 67 -1.59 -11.60 -21.91
CA LEU A 67 -1.00 -12.93 -21.97
C LEU A 67 -1.00 -13.53 -23.39
N ARG A 68 -1.20 -12.73 -24.44
CA ARG A 68 -1.24 -13.22 -25.82
C ARG A 68 0.11 -13.77 -26.29
N GLU A 69 1.23 -13.26 -25.76
CA GLU A 69 2.54 -13.88 -25.95
C GLU A 69 2.70 -15.05 -24.97
N ALA A 70 3.07 -16.24 -25.47
CA ALA A 70 3.16 -17.45 -24.64
C ALA A 70 4.30 -17.40 -23.62
N ASP A 71 5.39 -16.71 -23.93
CA ASP A 71 6.62 -16.61 -23.15
C ASP A 71 6.81 -15.22 -22.53
N ALA A 72 5.75 -14.42 -22.45
CA ALA A 72 5.81 -13.09 -21.83
C ALA A 72 4.50 -12.69 -21.17
N VAL A 73 4.61 -11.69 -20.32
CA VAL A 73 3.50 -10.94 -19.73
C VAL A 73 3.73 -9.46 -20.00
N THR A 74 2.75 -8.78 -20.60
CA THR A 74 2.83 -7.33 -20.80
C THR A 74 1.90 -6.63 -19.82
N LEU A 75 2.48 -5.76 -18.98
CA LEU A 75 1.78 -4.98 -17.97
C LEU A 75 1.34 -3.63 -18.53
N TYR A 76 0.10 -3.27 -18.27
CA TYR A 76 -0.49 -1.96 -18.57
C TYR A 76 -1.05 -1.33 -17.30
N CYS A 77 -1.19 -0.01 -17.30
CA CYS A 77 -1.99 0.70 -16.29
C CYS A 77 -3.49 0.67 -16.66
N ASP A 78 -4.34 0.36 -15.70
CA ASP A 78 -5.76 0.64 -15.80
C ASP A 78 -6.01 2.13 -15.54
N THR A 79 -6.15 2.91 -16.60
CA THR A 79 -6.31 4.37 -16.49
C THR A 79 -7.64 4.80 -15.84
N GLY A 80 -8.63 3.92 -15.74
CA GLY A 80 -9.84 4.15 -14.94
C GLY A 80 -9.61 4.06 -13.43
N ARG A 81 -8.40 3.68 -13.00
CA ARG A 81 -8.02 3.53 -11.60
C ARG A 81 -6.95 4.54 -11.16
N LEU A 82 -6.75 5.61 -11.90
CA LEU A 82 -5.88 6.72 -11.52
C LEU A 82 -6.46 7.51 -10.34
N LEU A 83 -5.67 8.42 -9.81
CA LEU A 83 -5.96 9.30 -8.67
C LEU A 83 -5.70 10.75 -9.10
N PRO A 84 -6.58 11.37 -9.90
CA PRO A 84 -6.31 12.66 -10.52
C PRO A 84 -6.10 13.81 -9.53
N GLU A 85 -6.62 13.70 -8.32
CA GLU A 85 -6.51 14.76 -7.32
C GLU A 85 -5.33 14.56 -6.36
N THR A 86 -5.09 13.32 -5.91
CA THR A 86 -4.01 13.01 -4.94
C THR A 86 -2.71 12.57 -5.60
N ASP A 87 -2.75 12.14 -6.88
CA ASP A 87 -1.59 11.71 -7.68
C ASP A 87 -1.71 12.22 -9.13
N PRO A 88 -1.80 13.54 -9.36
CA PRO A 88 -2.19 14.13 -10.65
C PRO A 88 -1.27 13.73 -11.81
N PHE A 89 -0.02 13.42 -11.54
CA PHE A 89 0.95 12.97 -12.55
C PHE A 89 1.09 11.44 -12.61
N GLY A 90 0.41 10.69 -11.74
CA GLY A 90 0.44 9.23 -11.72
C GLY A 90 1.76 8.64 -11.17
N ARG A 91 2.54 9.41 -10.40
CA ARG A 91 3.81 8.97 -9.83
C ARG A 91 3.63 7.82 -8.84
N GLN A 92 2.70 7.94 -7.90
CA GLN A 92 2.44 6.90 -6.90
C GLN A 92 1.81 5.65 -7.54
N ILE A 93 0.94 5.84 -8.54
CA ILE A 93 0.41 4.75 -9.37
C ILE A 93 1.55 3.98 -10.04
N LEU A 94 2.51 4.70 -10.64
CA LEU A 94 3.64 4.05 -11.32
C LEU A 94 4.58 3.33 -10.36
N ILE A 95 4.80 3.87 -9.15
CA ILE A 95 5.50 3.18 -8.07
C ILE A 95 4.77 1.86 -7.71
N GLY A 96 3.44 1.88 -7.62
CA GLY A 96 2.62 0.69 -7.40
C GLY A 96 2.76 -0.36 -8.51
N LEU A 97 2.85 0.07 -9.78
CA LEU A 97 3.09 -0.81 -10.94
C LEU A 97 4.53 -1.37 -10.95
N GLY A 98 5.50 -0.60 -10.49
CA GLY A 98 6.86 -1.08 -10.24
C GLY A 98 6.89 -2.17 -9.15
N ALA A 99 6.13 -1.96 -8.05
CA ALA A 99 6.00 -2.95 -6.99
C ALA A 99 5.30 -4.24 -7.49
N PHE A 100 4.25 -4.12 -8.31
CA PHE A 100 3.62 -5.27 -8.99
C PHE A 100 4.64 -6.05 -9.82
N THR A 101 5.45 -5.34 -10.61
CA THR A 101 6.47 -5.96 -11.46
C THR A 101 7.51 -6.72 -10.64
N GLU A 102 7.96 -6.17 -9.51
CA GLU A 102 8.94 -6.87 -8.66
C GLU A 102 8.33 -8.14 -8.04
N LEU A 103 7.08 -8.07 -7.56
CA LEU A 103 6.41 -9.27 -7.05
C LEU A 103 6.17 -10.30 -8.16
N ALA A 104 5.93 -9.87 -9.40
CA ALA A 104 5.85 -10.77 -10.54
C ALA A 104 7.19 -11.49 -10.78
N VAL A 105 8.32 -10.77 -10.76
CA VAL A 105 9.66 -11.36 -10.92
C VAL A 105 9.93 -12.38 -9.81
N ILE A 106 9.67 -12.02 -8.55
CA ILE A 106 9.83 -12.94 -7.42
C ILE A 106 8.89 -14.15 -7.55
N GLY A 107 7.65 -13.92 -7.97
CA GLY A 107 6.64 -14.95 -8.23
C GLY A 107 7.02 -15.90 -9.37
N ALA A 108 7.68 -15.40 -10.42
CA ALA A 108 8.18 -16.21 -11.53
C ALA A 108 9.19 -17.26 -11.04
N GLY A 109 10.12 -16.87 -10.17
CA GLY A 109 11.08 -17.80 -9.57
C GLY A 109 10.42 -18.94 -8.78
N ARG A 110 9.28 -18.68 -8.11
CA ARG A 110 8.52 -19.72 -7.39
C ARG A 110 7.92 -20.79 -8.30
N VAL A 111 7.62 -20.44 -9.54
CA VAL A 111 7.06 -21.36 -10.55
C VAL A 111 8.11 -21.85 -11.53
N GLY A 112 9.40 -21.69 -11.21
CA GLY A 112 10.52 -22.19 -12.00
C GLY A 112 10.83 -21.35 -13.25
N LEU A 113 10.33 -20.13 -13.35
CA LEU A 113 10.57 -19.21 -14.45
C LEU A 113 11.57 -18.12 -14.09
N GLN A 114 12.51 -17.85 -14.99
CA GLN A 114 13.33 -16.66 -14.98
C GLN A 114 12.59 -15.54 -15.70
N ALA A 115 12.54 -14.36 -15.07
CA ALA A 115 11.85 -13.18 -15.60
C ALA A 115 12.86 -12.08 -15.96
N GLU A 116 12.77 -11.58 -17.18
CA GLU A 116 13.53 -10.43 -17.66
C GLU A 116 12.57 -9.26 -17.92
N VAL A 117 12.82 -8.12 -17.28
CA VAL A 117 11.91 -6.96 -17.33
C VAL A 117 12.47 -5.91 -18.29
N VAL A 118 11.64 -5.54 -19.26
CA VAL A 118 11.87 -4.39 -20.15
C VAL A 118 10.85 -3.31 -19.74
N PRO A 119 11.26 -2.26 -19.01
CA PRO A 119 10.37 -1.16 -18.67
C PRO A 119 10.06 -0.33 -19.92
N PHE A 120 8.83 0.12 -20.03
CA PHE A 120 8.34 1.02 -21.10
C PHE A 120 8.74 0.58 -22.52
N PRO A 121 8.33 -0.61 -22.99
CA PRO A 121 8.77 -1.14 -24.28
C PRO A 121 8.31 -0.29 -25.48
N ALA A 122 7.31 0.58 -25.30
CA ALA A 122 6.87 1.58 -26.29
C ALA A 122 7.30 3.02 -25.94
N GLY A 123 8.39 3.16 -25.17
CA GLY A 123 8.86 4.42 -24.61
C GLY A 123 8.13 4.83 -23.31
N PRO A 124 8.76 5.67 -22.48
CA PRO A 124 8.18 6.12 -21.22
C PRO A 124 6.93 6.97 -21.42
N PHE A 125 6.07 7.02 -20.40
CA PHE A 125 4.93 7.94 -20.38
C PHE A 125 5.39 9.40 -20.40
N PRO A 126 4.55 10.34 -20.92
CA PRO A 126 4.74 11.76 -20.68
C PRO A 126 4.86 12.08 -19.18
N ALA A 127 5.57 13.17 -18.85
CA ALA A 127 5.80 13.54 -17.45
C ALA A 127 4.51 13.91 -16.69
N ASP A 128 3.49 14.34 -17.42
CA ASP A 128 2.23 14.87 -16.91
C ASP A 128 1.09 13.84 -16.82
N ARG A 129 1.24 12.65 -17.40
CA ARG A 129 0.16 11.64 -17.41
C ARG A 129 0.65 10.22 -17.64
N ILE A 130 -0.19 9.26 -17.27
CA ILE A 130 -0.11 7.85 -17.69
C ILE A 130 -1.14 7.64 -18.79
N ASP A 131 -0.76 6.96 -19.87
CA ASP A 131 -1.61 6.64 -21.00
C ASP A 131 -1.72 5.13 -21.28
N GLY A 132 -2.26 4.73 -22.42
CA GLY A 132 -2.53 3.33 -22.76
C GLY A 132 -1.34 2.49 -23.21
N ARG A 133 -0.11 3.04 -23.27
CA ARG A 133 1.09 2.26 -23.62
C ARG A 133 1.48 1.30 -22.50
N PRO A 134 2.26 0.24 -22.80
CA PRO A 134 2.67 -0.73 -21.79
C PRO A 134 3.66 -0.12 -20.78
N VAL A 135 3.49 -0.50 -19.51
CA VAL A 135 4.37 -0.15 -18.39
C VAL A 135 5.65 -0.98 -18.41
N ALA A 136 5.48 -2.29 -18.65
CA ALA A 136 6.60 -3.22 -18.73
C ALA A 136 6.23 -4.44 -19.56
N ARG A 137 7.24 -5.05 -20.24
CA ARG A 137 7.17 -6.39 -20.78
C ARG A 137 8.09 -7.29 -19.95
N ILE A 138 7.55 -8.40 -19.47
CA ILE A 138 8.26 -9.39 -18.65
C ILE A 138 8.41 -10.64 -19.51
N ALA A 139 9.60 -10.85 -20.08
CA ALA A 139 9.92 -12.06 -20.82
C ALA A 139 10.23 -13.20 -19.84
N LEU A 140 9.77 -14.41 -20.15
CA LEU A 140 9.82 -15.56 -19.27
C LEU A 140 10.57 -16.70 -19.93
N ARG A 141 11.46 -17.35 -19.17
CA ARG A 141 12.23 -18.53 -19.63
C ARG A 141 12.26 -19.58 -18.51
N PRO A 142 12.33 -20.89 -18.83
CA PRO A 142 12.55 -21.91 -17.82
C PRO A 142 13.87 -21.71 -17.04
N GLY A 143 13.95 -22.24 -15.82
CA GLY A 143 15.19 -22.28 -15.04
C GLY A 143 15.31 -21.20 -13.96
N GLY A 144 14.21 -20.52 -13.63
CA GLY A 144 14.17 -19.56 -12.51
C GLY A 144 14.33 -20.24 -11.15
N GLN A 145 14.96 -19.52 -10.21
CA GLN A 145 15.10 -19.94 -8.82
C GLN A 145 14.23 -19.07 -7.89
N ALA A 146 13.72 -19.67 -6.82
CA ALA A 146 12.91 -18.95 -5.85
C ALA A 146 13.74 -17.89 -5.11
N ASP A 147 13.29 -16.65 -5.15
CA ASP A 147 13.84 -15.56 -4.32
C ASP A 147 13.53 -15.85 -2.84
N PRO A 148 14.49 -15.67 -1.91
CA PRO A 148 14.26 -15.84 -0.48
C PRO A 148 13.08 -15.00 0.07
N LEU A 149 12.78 -13.86 -0.54
CA LEU A 149 11.65 -12.99 -0.14
C LEU A 149 10.28 -13.51 -0.60
N ALA A 150 10.22 -14.53 -1.45
CA ALA A 150 8.96 -15.07 -1.97
C ALA A 150 7.97 -15.50 -0.87
N GLN A 151 8.47 -16.04 0.24
CA GLN A 151 7.64 -16.45 1.38
C GLN A 151 7.04 -15.26 2.16
N ALA A 152 7.63 -14.07 2.01
CA ALA A 152 7.14 -12.87 2.68
C ALA A 152 5.95 -12.23 1.95
N ILE A 153 5.71 -12.56 0.67
CA ILE A 153 4.62 -11.97 -0.13
C ILE A 153 3.26 -12.16 0.56
N ALA A 154 2.94 -13.37 0.99
CA ALA A 154 1.67 -13.67 1.67
C ALA A 154 1.56 -13.05 3.08
N ARG A 155 2.69 -12.65 3.68
CA ARG A 155 2.76 -12.08 5.05
C ARG A 155 2.81 -10.56 5.08
N ARG A 156 3.23 -9.89 3.98
CA ARG A 156 3.36 -8.44 3.94
C ARG A 156 2.03 -7.72 4.23
N ARG A 157 2.09 -6.66 5.01
CA ARG A 157 0.92 -5.82 5.35
C ARG A 157 1.35 -4.36 5.44
N SER A 158 0.43 -3.45 5.11
CA SER A 158 0.57 -2.04 5.49
C SER A 158 -0.13 -1.83 6.83
N THR A 159 0.63 -1.55 7.88
CA THR A 159 0.12 -1.51 9.26
C THR A 159 -0.30 -0.10 9.63
N LYS A 160 -1.61 0.17 9.54
CA LYS A 160 -2.23 1.49 9.76
C LYS A 160 -2.70 1.69 11.22
N THR A 161 -1.93 1.18 12.18
CA THR A 161 -2.17 1.37 13.62
C THR A 161 -1.01 2.11 14.26
N PRO A 162 -1.16 2.65 15.47
CA PRO A 162 -0.02 3.10 16.27
C PRO A 162 1.02 2.00 16.42
N PHE A 163 2.31 2.37 16.33
CA PHE A 163 3.41 1.45 16.63
C PHE A 163 3.81 1.56 18.09
N GLY A 164 4.49 0.53 18.61
CA GLY A 164 5.16 0.59 19.91
C GLY A 164 6.27 1.65 19.92
N SER A 165 6.73 2.00 21.10
CA SER A 165 7.79 3.02 21.29
C SER A 165 9.19 2.55 20.90
N GLU A 166 9.37 1.24 20.68
CA GLU A 166 10.66 0.66 20.30
C GLU A 166 11.07 1.12 18.89
N ALA A 167 12.26 1.73 18.81
CA ALA A 167 12.82 2.18 17.55
C ALA A 167 13.41 1.00 16.75
N LEU A 168 13.48 1.17 15.44
CA LEU A 168 14.16 0.21 14.57
C LEU A 168 15.65 0.14 14.96
N ASP A 169 16.17 -1.06 15.15
CA ASP A 169 17.58 -1.26 15.40
C ASP A 169 18.44 -1.20 14.12
N HIS A 170 19.76 -1.02 14.32
CA HIS A 170 20.71 -0.91 13.21
C HIS A 170 20.82 -2.20 12.36
N ALA A 171 20.61 -3.38 12.95
CA ALA A 171 20.69 -4.65 12.21
C ALA A 171 19.51 -4.80 11.27
N HIS A 172 18.29 -4.47 11.70
CA HIS A 172 17.12 -4.42 10.84
C HIS A 172 17.29 -3.36 9.75
N ALA A 173 17.73 -2.15 10.11
CA ALA A 173 17.97 -1.08 9.13
C ALA A 173 18.99 -1.50 8.06
N ALA A 174 20.08 -2.13 8.44
CA ALA A 174 21.10 -2.62 7.48
C ALA A 174 20.54 -3.66 6.52
N ARG A 175 19.66 -4.58 7.00
CA ARG A 175 18.98 -5.56 6.15
C ARG A 175 18.04 -4.87 5.14
N LEU A 176 17.28 -3.88 5.58
CA LEU A 176 16.37 -3.11 4.71
C LEU A 176 17.16 -2.37 3.61
N ILE A 177 18.28 -1.72 3.98
CA ILE A 177 19.16 -1.03 3.04
C ILE A 177 19.73 -2.01 2.00
N ALA A 178 20.27 -3.15 2.45
CA ALA A 178 20.85 -4.15 1.55
C ALA A 178 19.81 -4.72 0.56
N ALA A 179 18.58 -4.96 1.02
CA ALA A 179 17.51 -5.51 0.20
C ALA A 179 16.99 -4.53 -0.88
N THR A 180 17.14 -3.23 -0.64
CA THR A 180 16.68 -2.17 -1.56
C THR A 180 17.80 -1.63 -2.44
N ALA A 181 19.03 -2.12 -2.28
CA ALA A 181 20.16 -1.71 -3.10
C ALA A 181 19.93 -2.05 -4.57
N SER A 182 19.73 -1.04 -5.39
CA SER A 182 19.54 -1.13 -6.83
C SER A 182 20.14 0.11 -7.49
N PRO A 183 20.70 -0.01 -8.70
CA PRO A 183 21.19 1.17 -9.41
C PRO A 183 20.12 2.27 -9.47
N GLY A 184 20.50 3.48 -9.08
CA GLY A 184 19.61 4.64 -9.08
C GLY A 184 18.58 4.69 -7.93
N THR A 185 18.66 3.82 -6.91
CA THR A 185 17.83 3.93 -5.71
C THR A 185 18.68 3.87 -4.44
N ARG A 186 18.34 4.68 -3.45
CA ARG A 186 18.99 4.72 -2.14
C ARG A 186 17.94 4.73 -1.03
N LEU A 187 18.05 3.83 -0.07
CA LEU A 187 17.26 3.87 1.17
C LEU A 187 18.03 4.65 2.23
N ALA A 188 17.39 5.66 2.79
CA ALA A 188 17.82 6.32 4.02
C ALA A 188 16.80 6.04 5.13
N TRP A 189 17.23 6.12 6.38
CA TRP A 189 16.37 5.90 7.53
C TRP A 189 16.81 6.72 8.74
N THR A 190 15.93 6.83 9.73
CA THR A 190 16.23 7.49 11.01
C THR A 190 15.42 6.91 12.15
N SER A 191 16.05 6.84 13.33
CA SER A 191 15.42 6.75 14.63
C SER A 191 15.91 7.90 15.55
N ASP A 192 16.63 8.88 14.99
CA ASP A 192 17.03 10.09 15.74
C ASP A 192 15.79 10.81 16.25
N PRO A 193 15.70 11.13 17.55
CA PRO A 193 14.51 11.72 18.15
C PRO A 193 14.13 13.07 17.52
N GLY A 194 15.11 13.91 17.17
CA GLY A 194 14.89 15.24 16.59
C GLY A 194 14.32 15.13 15.17
N LEU A 195 15.00 14.37 14.29
CA LEU A 195 14.51 14.17 12.93
C LEU A 195 13.18 13.43 12.90
N THR A 196 13.00 12.43 13.77
CA THR A 196 11.73 11.70 13.88
C THR A 196 10.58 12.61 14.32
N ALA A 197 10.81 13.54 15.25
CA ALA A 197 9.81 14.53 15.66
C ALA A 197 9.41 15.45 14.50
N ASP A 198 10.38 15.93 13.73
CA ASP A 198 10.12 16.76 12.55
C ASP A 198 9.33 15.99 11.47
N LEU A 199 9.69 14.74 11.20
CA LEU A 199 8.98 13.91 10.22
C LEU A 199 7.56 13.57 10.67
N ARG A 200 7.31 13.38 11.97
CA ARG A 200 5.95 13.25 12.52
C ARG A 200 5.12 14.52 12.28
N ALA A 201 5.72 15.71 12.56
CA ALA A 201 5.05 16.98 12.33
C ALA A 201 4.74 17.18 10.84
N ILE A 202 5.71 16.97 9.96
CA ILE A 202 5.53 17.06 8.50
C ILE A 202 4.46 16.07 8.00
N GLY A 203 4.49 14.82 8.46
CA GLY A 203 3.50 13.80 8.08
C GLY A 203 2.08 14.16 8.54
N ARG A 204 1.94 14.70 9.76
CA ARG A 204 0.66 15.22 10.25
C ARG A 204 0.17 16.39 9.41
N ASP A 205 1.03 17.40 9.18
CA ASP A 205 0.66 18.58 8.42
C ASP A 205 0.27 18.21 6.98
N ALA A 206 0.98 17.27 6.35
CA ALA A 206 0.66 16.76 5.02
C ALA A 206 -0.71 16.06 4.98
N PHE A 207 -1.02 15.25 5.98
CA PHE A 207 -2.33 14.61 6.08
C PHE A 207 -3.44 15.66 6.28
N VAL A 208 -3.22 16.67 7.10
CA VAL A 208 -4.20 17.77 7.31
C VAL A 208 -4.44 18.52 5.99
N ILE A 209 -3.39 18.87 5.25
CA ILE A 209 -3.53 19.49 3.92
C ILE A 209 -4.37 18.63 2.98
N GLU A 210 -4.14 17.29 2.95
CA GLU A 210 -4.91 16.38 2.09
C GLU A 210 -6.39 16.38 2.44
N ILE A 211 -6.75 16.30 3.74
CA ILE A 211 -8.16 16.23 4.15
C ILE A 211 -8.87 17.58 4.17
N GLU A 212 -8.14 18.69 4.28
CA GLU A 212 -8.69 20.06 4.24
C GLU A 212 -8.76 20.61 2.80
N THR A 213 -8.14 19.94 1.83
CA THR A 213 -8.30 20.25 0.41
C THR A 213 -9.52 19.48 -0.13
N PRO A 214 -10.66 20.17 -0.48
CA PRO A 214 -11.92 19.46 -0.70
C PRO A 214 -11.88 18.41 -1.82
N ARG A 215 -11.14 18.64 -2.91
CA ARG A 215 -11.06 17.71 -4.03
C ARG A 215 -10.27 16.45 -3.69
N THR A 216 -9.13 16.58 -2.99
CA THR A 216 -8.30 15.44 -2.61
C THR A 216 -8.97 14.57 -1.56
N TYR A 217 -9.64 15.21 -0.60
CA TYR A 217 -10.41 14.48 0.39
C TYR A 217 -11.61 13.77 -0.22
N ARG A 218 -12.33 14.44 -1.13
CA ARG A 218 -13.46 13.84 -1.85
C ARG A 218 -13.02 12.57 -2.61
N GLU A 219 -11.91 12.61 -3.33
CA GLU A 219 -11.37 11.44 -4.02
C GLU A 219 -11.12 10.29 -3.02
N SER A 220 -10.52 10.56 -1.87
CA SER A 220 -10.29 9.56 -0.83
C SER A 220 -11.59 8.98 -0.27
N VAL A 221 -12.61 9.82 -0.02
CA VAL A 221 -13.94 9.40 0.46
C VAL A 221 -14.67 8.52 -0.57
N ASP A 222 -14.59 8.87 -1.86
CA ASP A 222 -15.22 8.09 -2.93
C ASP A 222 -14.59 6.69 -3.09
N LEU A 223 -13.34 6.54 -2.64
CA LEU A 223 -12.62 5.26 -2.61
C LEU A 223 -12.82 4.46 -1.32
N MET A 224 -13.48 4.99 -0.31
CA MET A 224 -13.81 4.21 0.88
C MET A 224 -14.82 3.11 0.57
N ARG A 225 -14.68 1.97 1.21
CA ARG A 225 -15.62 0.83 1.17
C ARG A 225 -16.16 0.64 2.57
N ILE A 226 -17.41 1.05 2.77
CA ILE A 226 -18.03 1.11 4.10
C ILE A 226 -18.79 -0.20 4.35
N GLY A 227 -18.23 -1.03 5.23
CA GLY A 227 -18.82 -2.29 5.63
C GLY A 227 -18.59 -3.44 4.66
N SER A 228 -18.92 -4.64 5.12
CA SER A 228 -18.63 -5.90 4.41
C SER A 228 -19.26 -6.00 3.01
N ALA A 229 -20.45 -5.43 2.81
CA ALA A 229 -21.14 -5.50 1.52
C ALA A 229 -20.42 -4.70 0.42
N GLU A 230 -19.98 -3.46 0.70
CA GLU A 230 -19.22 -2.66 -0.27
C GLU A 230 -17.85 -3.29 -0.53
N ILE A 231 -17.19 -3.83 0.51
CA ILE A 231 -15.89 -4.51 0.40
C ILE A 231 -16.01 -5.78 -0.45
N ALA A 232 -17.09 -6.57 -0.28
CA ALA A 232 -17.33 -7.76 -1.08
C ALA A 232 -17.59 -7.43 -2.56
N ALA A 233 -18.37 -6.37 -2.82
CA ALA A 233 -18.70 -5.93 -4.18
C ALA A 233 -17.49 -5.30 -4.89
N ASN A 234 -16.61 -4.62 -4.15
CA ASN A 234 -15.43 -3.93 -4.67
C ASN A 234 -14.22 -4.17 -3.76
N PRO A 235 -13.48 -5.29 -3.93
CA PRO A 235 -12.32 -5.62 -3.09
C PRO A 235 -11.09 -4.76 -3.46
N ASP A 236 -11.29 -3.45 -3.51
CA ASP A 236 -10.30 -2.39 -3.71
C ASP A 236 -10.59 -1.21 -2.77
N GLY A 237 -9.87 -0.11 -2.92
CA GLY A 237 -10.11 1.10 -2.14
C GLY A 237 -9.70 0.99 -0.67
N ILE A 238 -10.28 1.84 0.15
CA ILE A 238 -9.98 2.01 1.57
C ILE A 238 -11.08 1.33 2.40
N PRO A 239 -10.85 0.12 2.93
CA PRO A 239 -11.88 -0.60 3.68
C PRO A 239 -12.10 0.02 5.06
N LEU A 240 -13.35 0.36 5.38
CA LEU A 240 -13.82 0.75 6.71
C LEU A 240 -14.64 -0.41 7.27
N HIS A 241 -14.06 -1.15 8.19
CA HIS A 241 -14.62 -2.39 8.73
C HIS A 241 -14.34 -2.58 10.23
N GLY A 242 -14.91 -3.62 10.80
CA GLY A 242 -14.76 -3.98 12.21
C GLY A 242 -15.99 -3.64 13.05
N PRO A 243 -16.08 -4.17 14.30
CA PRO A 243 -17.29 -4.08 15.12
C PRO A 243 -17.76 -2.64 15.38
N LEU A 244 -16.82 -1.73 15.64
CA LEU A 244 -17.16 -0.31 15.87
C LEU A 244 -17.79 0.32 14.62
N MET A 245 -17.17 0.11 13.44
CA MET A 245 -17.67 0.64 12.18
C MET A 245 -19.05 0.08 11.84
N TRP A 246 -19.30 -1.20 12.15
CA TRP A 246 -20.62 -1.83 11.98
C TRP A 246 -21.70 -1.17 12.81
N TRP A 247 -21.42 -0.91 14.09
CA TRP A 247 -22.38 -0.24 14.97
C TRP A 247 -22.67 1.19 14.51
N LEU A 248 -21.61 1.94 14.18
CA LEU A 248 -21.77 3.34 13.73
C LEU A 248 -22.59 3.42 12.44
N THR A 249 -22.35 2.51 11.49
CA THR A 249 -23.14 2.42 10.25
C THR A 249 -24.60 2.06 10.53
N ARG A 250 -24.84 1.11 11.43
CA ARG A 250 -26.20 0.66 11.77
C ARG A 250 -27.00 1.70 12.53
N LEU A 251 -26.33 2.54 13.28
CA LEU A 251 -26.93 3.67 13.99
C LEU A 251 -27.11 4.92 13.11
N GLY A 252 -26.69 4.86 11.84
CA GLY A 252 -26.71 6.01 10.93
C GLY A 252 -25.71 7.11 11.26
N LEU A 253 -24.70 6.79 12.08
CA LEU A 253 -23.64 7.72 12.51
C LEU A 253 -22.42 7.69 11.59
N LEU A 254 -22.30 6.66 10.76
CA LEU A 254 -21.21 6.48 9.79
C LEU A 254 -21.80 6.14 8.43
N ASP A 255 -21.75 7.07 7.53
CA ASP A 255 -22.02 6.91 6.11
C ASP A 255 -21.05 7.77 5.30
N ARG A 256 -21.13 7.71 3.97
CA ARG A 256 -20.25 8.49 3.10
C ARG A 256 -20.41 10.00 3.26
N ARG A 257 -21.61 10.48 3.63
CA ARG A 257 -21.86 11.90 3.87
C ARG A 257 -21.21 12.37 5.17
N SER A 258 -21.41 11.62 6.25
CA SER A 258 -20.81 11.95 7.56
C SER A 258 -19.28 11.90 7.53
N VAL A 259 -18.68 10.99 6.78
CA VAL A 259 -17.22 10.96 6.58
C VAL A 259 -16.76 12.17 5.77
N ALA A 260 -17.50 12.56 4.72
CA ALA A 260 -17.15 13.68 3.86
C ALA A 260 -17.34 15.05 4.51
N ASP A 261 -18.14 15.16 5.57
CA ASP A 261 -18.46 16.42 6.23
C ASP A 261 -17.40 16.81 7.27
N PRO A 262 -16.61 17.89 7.03
CA PRO A 262 -15.57 18.33 7.96
C PRO A 262 -16.07 18.72 9.36
N THR A 263 -17.38 18.98 9.50
CA THR A 263 -18.00 19.34 10.78
C THR A 263 -18.48 18.13 11.58
N SER A 264 -18.45 16.94 10.99
CA SER A 264 -18.96 15.71 11.59
C SER A 264 -18.02 15.13 12.65
N ALA A 265 -18.60 14.37 13.57
CA ALA A 265 -17.82 13.57 14.51
C ALA A 265 -17.02 12.44 13.81
N ALA A 266 -17.54 11.88 12.71
CA ALA A 266 -16.87 10.85 11.94
C ALA A 266 -15.58 11.38 11.28
N PHE A 267 -15.62 12.56 10.68
CA PHE A 267 -14.43 13.23 10.14
C PHE A 267 -13.39 13.50 11.24
N SER A 268 -13.80 14.11 12.34
CA SER A 268 -12.90 14.43 13.46
C SER A 268 -12.25 13.18 14.03
N ALA A 269 -13.01 12.11 14.24
CA ALA A 269 -12.50 10.84 14.74
C ALA A 269 -11.48 10.22 13.77
N GLY A 270 -11.74 10.22 12.46
CA GLY A 270 -10.83 9.73 11.44
C GLY A 270 -9.52 10.52 11.40
N ARG A 271 -9.59 11.86 11.45
CA ARG A 271 -8.44 12.76 11.53
C ARG A 271 -7.59 12.48 12.78
N ASP A 272 -8.24 12.40 13.94
CA ASP A 272 -7.55 12.22 15.22
C ASP A 272 -6.89 10.83 15.30
N GLN A 273 -7.55 9.79 14.80
CA GLN A 273 -6.99 8.44 14.70
C GLN A 273 -5.73 8.41 13.79
N TYR A 274 -5.79 9.05 12.64
CA TYR A 274 -4.65 9.07 11.71
C TYR A 274 -3.48 9.89 12.25
N THR A 275 -3.75 11.05 12.84
CA THR A 275 -2.70 11.88 13.46
C THR A 275 -2.06 11.20 14.66
N ALA A 276 -2.84 10.51 15.49
CA ALA A 276 -2.32 9.69 16.60
C ALA A 276 -1.42 8.56 16.10
N MET A 277 -1.80 7.92 15.00
CA MET A 277 -0.98 6.89 14.35
C MET A 277 0.37 7.45 13.86
N ILE A 278 0.40 8.63 13.26
CA ILE A 278 1.66 9.29 12.85
C ILE A 278 2.49 9.66 14.08
N ALA A 279 1.87 10.20 15.12
CA ALA A 279 2.55 10.58 16.37
C ALA A 279 3.26 9.38 17.05
N ALA A 280 2.68 8.19 16.96
CA ALA A 280 3.25 6.94 17.50
C ALA A 280 4.23 6.26 16.50
N THR A 281 5.10 7.03 15.85
CA THR A 281 6.09 6.49 14.90
C THR A 281 7.48 6.58 15.48
N PRO A 282 8.15 5.45 15.79
CA PRO A 282 9.50 5.48 16.38
C PRO A 282 10.62 5.65 15.35
N SER A 283 10.38 5.26 14.09
CA SER A 283 11.40 5.32 13.04
C SER A 283 10.77 5.58 11.68
N PHE A 284 11.55 6.22 10.80
CA PHE A 284 11.19 6.45 9.40
C PHE A 284 12.25 5.93 8.46
N ALA A 285 11.83 5.58 7.24
CA ALA A 285 12.73 5.38 6.12
C ALA A 285 12.16 6.02 4.85
N TRP A 286 13.05 6.38 3.93
CA TRP A 286 12.65 6.96 2.65
C TRP A 286 13.55 6.49 1.51
N LEU A 287 12.93 6.23 0.36
CA LEU A 287 13.61 5.87 -0.88
C LEU A 287 13.89 7.14 -1.68
N VAL A 288 15.13 7.30 -2.11
CA VAL A 288 15.61 8.43 -2.90
C VAL A 288 16.09 7.94 -4.26
N THR A 289 15.76 8.70 -5.30
CA THR A 289 16.30 8.52 -6.65
C THR A 289 16.95 9.82 -7.15
N PRO A 290 17.95 9.75 -8.05
CA PRO A 290 18.32 10.90 -8.85
C PRO A 290 17.15 11.18 -9.81
N GLY A 291 16.64 12.41 -9.79
CA GLY A 291 15.52 12.83 -10.63
C GLY A 291 14.16 12.19 -10.26
N ASN A 292 13.17 12.52 -11.10
CA ASN A 292 11.77 12.10 -10.95
C ASN A 292 11.16 11.63 -12.29
N ASP A 293 11.97 11.08 -13.19
CA ASP A 293 11.46 10.54 -14.44
C ASP A 293 10.70 9.22 -14.23
N ARG A 294 10.04 8.75 -15.28
CA ARG A 294 9.20 7.54 -15.21
C ARG A 294 10.00 6.27 -14.88
N LEU A 295 11.26 6.21 -15.30
CA LEU A 295 12.13 5.08 -15.00
C LEU A 295 12.54 5.08 -13.51
N ALA A 296 12.88 6.25 -12.96
CA ALA A 296 13.18 6.43 -11.54
C ALA A 296 11.96 6.05 -10.65
N GLN A 297 10.75 6.51 -11.02
CA GLN A 297 9.50 6.17 -10.33
C GLN A 297 9.23 4.66 -10.35
N PHE A 298 9.38 4.01 -11.51
CA PHE A 298 9.20 2.57 -11.66
C PHE A 298 10.24 1.76 -10.87
N ALA A 299 11.52 2.16 -10.94
CA ALA A 299 12.61 1.53 -10.18
C ALA A 299 12.39 1.66 -8.67
N ALA A 300 11.95 2.84 -8.20
CA ALA A 300 11.59 3.05 -6.79
C ALA A 300 10.45 2.12 -6.35
N GLY A 301 9.49 1.84 -7.20
CA GLY A 301 8.42 0.87 -6.93
C GLY A 301 8.95 -0.55 -6.73
N ARG A 302 9.87 -0.99 -7.57
CA ARG A 302 10.55 -2.28 -7.43
C ARG A 302 11.35 -2.36 -6.12
N ALA A 303 12.14 -1.33 -5.82
CA ALA A 303 12.88 -1.24 -4.56
C ALA A 303 11.96 -1.21 -3.34
N TYR A 304 10.83 -0.48 -3.41
CA TYR A 304 9.84 -0.45 -2.34
C TYR A 304 9.21 -1.83 -2.07
N ALA A 305 8.94 -2.62 -3.10
CA ALA A 305 8.44 -3.98 -2.91
C ALA A 305 9.44 -4.84 -2.10
N ARG A 306 10.73 -4.76 -2.41
CA ARG A 306 11.77 -5.48 -1.66
C ARG A 306 11.90 -4.98 -0.22
N LEU A 307 11.80 -3.66 0.00
CA LEU A 307 11.73 -3.06 1.34
C LEU A 307 10.58 -3.65 2.17
N ASP A 308 9.37 -3.64 1.61
CA ASP A 308 8.14 -4.12 2.27
C ASP A 308 8.21 -5.63 2.58
N LEU A 309 8.74 -6.43 1.64
CA LEU A 309 8.92 -7.88 1.86
C LEU A 309 10.00 -8.17 2.91
N THR A 310 11.09 -7.41 2.93
CA THR A 310 12.16 -7.58 3.92
C THR A 310 11.68 -7.18 5.30
N ALA A 311 10.93 -6.08 5.43
CA ALA A 311 10.29 -5.68 6.67
C ALA A 311 9.34 -6.78 7.18
N ALA A 312 8.48 -7.33 6.31
CA ALA A 312 7.58 -8.42 6.64
C ALA A 312 8.32 -9.70 7.07
N ALA A 313 9.44 -10.04 6.42
CA ALA A 313 10.27 -11.17 6.79
C ALA A 313 10.94 -11.00 8.16
N ALA A 314 11.30 -9.77 8.51
CA ALA A 314 11.93 -9.39 9.77
C ALA A 314 10.95 -9.11 10.92
N GLY A 315 9.62 -9.18 10.68
CA GLY A 315 8.61 -8.83 11.69
C GLY A 315 8.52 -7.32 11.98
N VAL A 316 9.08 -6.48 11.09
CA VAL A 316 9.00 -5.02 11.17
C VAL A 316 7.70 -4.54 10.51
N ALA A 317 6.91 -3.79 11.25
CA ALA A 317 5.72 -3.14 10.74
C ALA A 317 6.11 -1.94 9.86
N ILE A 318 5.47 -1.85 8.69
CA ILE A 318 5.70 -0.77 7.72
C ILE A 318 4.37 -0.13 7.31
N HIS A 319 4.40 1.20 7.11
CA HIS A 319 3.27 1.93 6.56
C HIS A 319 3.75 3.15 5.75
N PRO A 320 3.43 3.22 4.45
CA PRO A 320 3.67 4.42 3.64
C PRO A 320 2.84 5.61 4.15
N ILE A 321 3.49 6.77 4.30
CA ILE A 321 2.85 8.06 4.57
C ILE A 321 3.24 9.04 3.47
N SER A 322 2.67 8.83 2.29
CA SER A 322 3.11 9.49 1.07
C SER A 322 2.47 10.85 0.82
N GLN A 323 1.69 11.40 1.76
CA GLN A 323 0.97 12.67 1.57
C GLN A 323 1.91 13.83 1.22
N VAL A 324 3.02 13.99 1.96
CA VAL A 324 4.02 15.05 1.69
C VAL A 324 4.68 14.92 0.31
N LEU A 325 4.53 13.77 -0.34
CA LEU A 325 5.08 13.49 -1.67
C LEU A 325 4.03 13.67 -2.79
N GLN A 326 2.79 14.05 -2.46
CA GLN A 326 1.77 14.37 -3.44
C GLN A 326 2.10 15.68 -4.17
N GLU A 327 1.80 15.74 -5.46
CA GLU A 327 2.33 16.79 -6.35
C GLU A 327 1.25 17.81 -6.78
N TYR A 328 0.26 18.06 -5.92
CA TYR A 328 -0.71 19.13 -6.14
C TYR A 328 -0.28 20.43 -5.43
N PRO A 329 -0.74 21.61 -5.91
CA PRO A 329 -0.20 22.91 -5.49
C PRO A 329 -0.20 23.17 -3.98
N GLU A 330 -1.24 22.76 -3.26
CA GLU A 330 -1.38 23.02 -1.82
C GLU A 330 -0.32 22.31 -0.98
N MET A 331 0.31 21.25 -1.52
CA MET A 331 1.36 20.50 -0.84
C MET A 331 2.76 21.09 -1.08
N ALA A 332 2.94 22.00 -2.05
CA ALA A 332 4.24 22.40 -2.56
C ALA A 332 5.18 22.97 -1.47
N ASP A 333 4.66 23.87 -0.61
CA ASP A 333 5.47 24.51 0.43
C ASP A 333 5.93 23.51 1.49
N LEU A 334 5.03 22.60 1.89
CA LEU A 334 5.37 21.55 2.85
C LEU A 334 6.37 20.56 2.27
N GLN A 335 6.22 20.20 0.99
CA GLN A 335 7.16 19.34 0.29
C GLN A 335 8.55 20.01 0.18
N ALA A 336 8.61 21.30 -0.09
CA ALA A 336 9.89 22.05 -0.11
C ALA A 336 10.55 22.06 1.29
N ARG A 337 9.77 22.25 2.37
CA ARG A 337 10.24 22.16 3.76
C ARG A 337 10.78 20.77 4.08
N PHE A 338 10.05 19.72 3.67
CA PHE A 338 10.47 18.32 3.82
C PHE A 338 11.81 18.03 3.12
N ASN A 339 11.94 18.44 1.86
CA ASN A 339 13.15 18.22 1.07
C ASN A 339 14.37 18.93 1.72
N ARG A 340 14.21 20.19 2.17
CA ARG A 340 15.28 20.91 2.91
C ARG A 340 15.64 20.19 4.21
N ARG A 341 14.65 19.69 4.94
CA ARG A 341 14.89 18.98 6.23
C ARG A 341 15.69 17.70 6.05
N LEU A 342 15.51 17.00 4.93
CA LEU A 342 16.27 15.79 4.59
C LEU A 342 17.63 16.08 3.95
N GLY A 343 17.95 17.33 3.63
CA GLY A 343 19.22 17.72 3.01
C GLY A 343 19.39 17.10 1.62
N LEU A 344 18.31 16.97 0.83
CA LEU A 344 18.39 16.42 -0.52
C LEU A 344 19.26 17.30 -1.40
N ALA A 345 20.15 16.67 -2.17
CA ALA A 345 21.11 17.34 -3.03
C ALA A 345 20.63 17.37 -4.50
N GLY A 346 20.84 18.49 -5.17
CA GLY A 346 20.62 18.61 -6.62
C GLY A 346 19.20 18.23 -7.05
N ASP A 347 19.12 17.22 -7.90
CA ASP A 347 17.88 16.68 -8.46
C ASP A 347 17.32 15.49 -7.67
N GLU A 348 17.91 15.13 -6.54
CA GLU A 348 17.42 14.03 -5.72
C GLU A 348 15.94 14.19 -5.37
N ARG A 349 15.19 13.07 -5.48
CA ARG A 349 13.77 13.02 -5.18
C ARG A 349 13.46 11.88 -4.20
N VAL A 350 12.73 12.19 -3.14
CA VAL A 350 12.11 11.15 -2.32
C VAL A 350 10.93 10.56 -3.06
N GLN A 351 10.98 9.28 -3.35
CA GLN A 351 9.92 8.55 -4.03
C GLN A 351 8.92 7.91 -3.07
N MET A 352 9.40 7.44 -1.91
CA MET A 352 8.57 6.85 -0.86
C MET A 352 9.05 7.32 0.51
N LEU A 353 8.10 7.61 1.41
CA LEU A 353 8.34 7.82 2.84
C LEU A 353 7.49 6.79 3.61
N VAL A 354 8.11 6.07 4.53
CA VAL A 354 7.45 5.04 5.32
C VAL A 354 7.74 5.20 6.80
N ARG A 355 6.75 4.87 7.63
CA ARG A 355 6.92 4.63 9.07
C ARG A 355 7.40 3.20 9.27
N LEU A 356 8.32 3.01 10.21
CA LEU A 356 8.82 1.70 10.63
C LEU A 356 8.74 1.56 12.16
N GLY A 357 8.49 0.36 12.64
CA GLY A 357 8.39 0.04 14.06
C GLY A 357 7.84 -1.35 14.28
N TYR A 358 7.30 -1.59 15.47
CA TYR A 358 6.74 -2.88 15.85
C TYR A 358 5.27 -2.73 16.26
N ALA A 359 4.41 -3.57 15.70
CA ALA A 359 2.98 -3.59 15.99
C ALA A 359 2.36 -4.95 15.63
N LYS A 360 1.17 -5.22 16.14
CA LYS A 360 0.39 -6.37 15.68
C LYS A 360 0.08 -6.22 14.21
N MET A 361 0.43 -7.21 13.41
CA MET A 361 0.14 -7.21 11.98
C MET A 361 -1.38 -7.32 11.73
N PRO A 362 -1.94 -6.49 10.86
CA PRO A 362 -3.36 -6.57 10.49
C PRO A 362 -3.64 -7.80 9.61
N GLY A 363 -4.92 -8.11 9.43
CA GLY A 363 -5.38 -9.06 8.44
C GLY A 363 -5.04 -8.65 7.00
N PRO A 364 -5.28 -9.54 6.02
CA PRO A 364 -5.07 -9.26 4.61
C PRO A 364 -6.01 -8.15 4.11
N SER A 365 -5.53 -7.29 3.24
CA SER A 365 -6.38 -6.28 2.58
C SER A 365 -7.15 -6.89 1.42
N PRO A 366 -8.32 -6.33 1.05
CA PRO A 366 -9.09 -6.78 -0.11
C PRO A 366 -8.25 -6.79 -1.39
N ARG A 367 -8.47 -7.79 -2.26
CA ARG A 367 -7.83 -7.92 -3.57
C ARG A 367 -8.80 -8.51 -4.58
N TRP A 368 -8.80 -7.96 -5.78
CA TRP A 368 -9.42 -8.59 -6.93
C TRP A 368 -8.70 -9.89 -7.27
N PRO A 369 -9.41 -10.96 -7.69
CA PRO A 369 -8.79 -12.19 -8.20
C PRO A 369 -7.91 -11.92 -9.43
N VAL A 370 -6.87 -12.74 -9.64
CA VAL A 370 -5.93 -12.59 -10.76
C VAL A 370 -6.64 -12.57 -12.12
N ALA A 371 -7.71 -13.33 -12.30
CA ALA A 371 -8.47 -13.39 -13.54
C ALA A 371 -9.04 -12.03 -13.99
N THR A 372 -9.39 -11.15 -13.05
CA THR A 372 -9.91 -9.81 -13.36
C THR A 372 -8.86 -8.85 -13.90
N THR A 373 -7.58 -9.18 -13.77
CA THR A 373 -6.47 -8.34 -14.25
C THR A 373 -6.14 -8.61 -15.71
N ILE A 374 -6.58 -9.74 -16.27
CA ILE A 374 -6.24 -10.17 -17.63
C ILE A 374 -7.05 -9.34 -18.64
N ARG A 375 -6.34 -8.80 -19.63
CA ARG A 375 -6.99 -8.12 -20.77
C ARG A 375 -7.51 -9.17 -21.74
N THR A 376 -8.76 -9.06 -22.07
CA THR A 376 -9.41 -9.81 -23.15
C THR A 376 -9.22 -9.09 -24.49
#